data_2fc4328f8657cb9208c19ee214e82071
#
_entry.id   2fc4328f8657cb9208c19ee214e82071
#
_cell.length_a   1.000
_cell.length_b   1.000
_cell.length_c   1.000
_cell.angle_alpha   90.00
_cell.angle_beta   90.00
_cell.angle_gamma   90.00
#
_symmetry.space_group_name_H-M   'P 1'
#
loop_
_entity.id
_entity.type
_entity.pdbx_description
1 polymer ?
#
loop_
_entity_poly.entity_id
_entity_poly.type
_entity_poly.pdbx_seq_one_letter_code
_entity_poly.pdbx_strand_id
1 'polypeptide(L)'
;GFHNLAIVKSKQRYPRQARKTCLGLLGAGQMMFLKILVATDEEPSDLNALLDVLNDRVDPKSDLTILDGMVGDSLEPASTYENIHSKLIIDATKLVAADPRSGNPLEGSPVEVCPPWRKGEEDAPGISESLLDEISKLDGIEDCLLLRNSMLVVTVEIEGRPNPRTGAQWPNEESAEAQRSKITQLRNLIWQLDSQKQLRWLFITDNDLDLHGEGINRRLLWQLTSRFAVERDLVVEEGRIFWDATTPIPSNEGPSPVRRWPGITMHDPETLEAIDRFNLPPWPNNLVM
;
A
#
# COMPACT_ATOMS: atom_id res chain seq x y z
N GLY A 1 4.43 -2.57 -10.44
CA GLY A 1 4.91 -1.97 -11.66
C GLY A 1 6.14 -1.11 -11.47
N PHE A 2 6.85 -0.88 -12.52
CA PHE A 2 8.14 -0.16 -12.50
C PHE A 2 8.05 1.25 -11.91
N HIS A 3 6.96 1.95 -12.14
CA HIS A 3 6.76 3.33 -11.67
C HIS A 3 5.88 3.45 -10.42
N ASN A 4 5.40 2.37 -9.83
CA ASN A 4 4.49 2.47 -8.70
C ASN A 4 5.20 2.70 -7.38
N LEU A 5 6.34 2.06 -7.16
CA LEU A 5 7.07 2.09 -5.90
C LEU A 5 8.58 2.20 -6.10
N ALA A 6 9.20 3.09 -5.34
CA ALA A 6 10.65 3.07 -5.10
C ALA A 6 10.94 2.99 -3.61
N ILE A 7 11.85 2.10 -3.23
CA ILE A 7 12.42 2.05 -1.88
C ILE A 7 13.80 2.72 -1.95
N VAL A 8 13.98 3.79 -1.19
CA VAL A 8 15.14 4.69 -1.27
C VAL A 8 15.97 4.56 -0.01
N LYS A 9 17.13 3.92 -0.13
CA LYS A 9 18.08 3.87 0.99
C LYS A 9 18.71 5.24 1.21
N SER A 10 18.44 5.83 2.37
CA SER A 10 18.91 7.16 2.72
C SER A 10 19.33 7.23 4.20
N LYS A 11 20.61 7.44 4.43
CA LYS A 11 21.10 7.70 5.78
C LYS A 11 21.00 9.19 6.07
N GLN A 12 20.13 9.57 7.00
CA GLN A 12 19.99 10.97 7.39
C GLN A 12 21.24 11.50 8.12
N ARG A 13 21.70 12.68 7.69
CA ARG A 13 22.75 13.46 8.35
C ARG A 13 22.22 14.76 8.94
N TYR A 14 21.06 15.20 8.49
CA TYR A 14 20.34 16.37 8.96
C TYR A 14 18.83 16.14 8.84
N PRO A 15 18.00 16.88 9.59
CA PRO A 15 16.56 16.70 9.59
C PRO A 15 15.95 16.75 8.18
N ARG A 16 15.04 15.82 7.89
CA ARG A 16 14.29 15.78 6.63
C ARG A 16 15.12 15.53 5.35
N GLN A 17 16.37 15.06 5.49
CA GLN A 17 17.21 14.73 4.32
C GLN A 17 16.55 13.67 3.42
N ALA A 18 15.96 12.65 4.01
CA ALA A 18 15.26 11.60 3.25
C ALA A 18 14.16 12.17 2.37
N ARG A 19 13.33 13.07 2.90
CA ARG A 19 12.29 13.78 2.14
C ARG A 19 12.89 14.59 0.99
N LYS A 20 13.97 15.34 1.24
CA LYS A 20 14.70 16.07 0.19
C LYS A 20 15.21 15.13 -0.90
N THR A 21 15.75 13.96 -0.52
CA THR A 21 16.23 12.95 -1.47
C THR A 21 15.09 12.45 -2.37
N CYS A 22 13.95 12.10 -1.79
CA CYS A 22 12.77 11.66 -2.54
C CYS A 22 12.26 12.75 -3.49
N LEU A 23 12.17 14.01 -3.04
CA LEU A 23 11.77 15.14 -3.89
C LEU A 23 12.77 15.36 -5.05
N GLY A 24 14.07 15.18 -4.79
CA GLY A 24 15.10 15.24 -5.84
C GLY A 24 14.93 14.14 -6.89
N LEU A 25 14.58 12.93 -6.48
CA LEU A 25 14.27 11.82 -7.40
C LEU A 25 13.06 12.15 -8.28
N LEU A 26 12.00 12.67 -7.70
CA LEU A 26 10.79 13.06 -8.45
C LEU A 26 11.04 14.17 -9.46
N GLY A 27 12.12 14.93 -9.31
CA GLY A 27 12.57 15.93 -10.30
C GLY A 27 13.52 15.39 -11.36
N ALA A 28 13.87 14.10 -11.37
CA ALA A 28 14.94 13.56 -12.19
C ALA A 28 14.44 12.55 -13.23
N GLY A 29 14.39 12.92 -14.51
CA GLY A 29 14.12 12.03 -15.63
C GLY A 29 12.85 11.19 -15.45
N GLN A 30 12.94 9.90 -15.71
CA GLN A 30 11.79 8.98 -15.57
C GLN A 30 11.34 8.77 -14.10
N MET A 31 12.14 9.14 -13.11
CA MET A 31 11.75 9.03 -11.71
C MET A 31 10.57 9.96 -11.36
N MET A 32 10.28 10.96 -12.17
CA MET A 32 9.09 11.80 -12.03
C MET A 32 7.77 11.00 -12.12
N PHE A 33 7.79 9.81 -12.71
CA PHE A 33 6.61 8.94 -12.83
C PHE A 33 6.34 8.08 -11.58
N LEU A 34 7.29 7.99 -10.64
CA LEU A 34 7.09 7.27 -9.39
C LEU A 34 5.87 7.77 -8.64
N LYS A 35 5.07 6.84 -8.12
CA LYS A 35 3.87 7.16 -7.34
C LYS A 35 4.16 7.16 -5.85
N ILE A 36 4.86 6.13 -5.35
CA ILE A 36 5.14 5.94 -3.93
C ILE A 36 6.66 5.85 -3.75
N LEU A 37 7.20 6.62 -2.83
CA LEU A 37 8.60 6.56 -2.43
C LEU A 37 8.67 6.28 -0.93
N VAL A 38 9.34 5.19 -0.55
CA VAL A 38 9.61 4.87 0.85
C VAL A 38 11.09 5.08 1.10
N ALA A 39 11.42 6.07 1.93
CA ALA A 39 12.79 6.29 2.37
C ALA A 39 13.09 5.49 3.63
N THR A 40 14.20 4.77 3.64
CA THR A 40 14.64 3.94 4.77
C THR A 40 16.16 3.94 4.86
N ASP A 41 16.70 3.65 6.03
CA ASP A 41 18.13 3.36 6.23
C ASP A 41 18.45 1.86 6.16
N GLU A 42 17.41 1.02 6.08
CA GLU A 42 17.54 -0.44 5.91
C GLU A 42 17.89 -0.84 4.47
N GLU A 43 18.20 -2.11 4.26
CA GLU A 43 18.46 -2.64 2.92
C GLU A 43 17.16 -2.75 2.10
N PRO A 44 17.06 -2.08 0.92
CA PRO A 44 15.81 -2.05 0.15
C PRO A 44 15.28 -3.41 -0.31
N SER A 45 16.14 -4.41 -0.43
CA SER A 45 15.76 -5.78 -0.79
C SER A 45 15.20 -6.58 0.39
N ASP A 46 15.39 -6.12 1.62
CA ASP A 46 14.85 -6.75 2.83
C ASP A 46 13.45 -6.20 3.13
N LEU A 47 12.43 -6.86 2.58
CA LEU A 47 11.03 -6.47 2.80
C LEU A 47 10.59 -6.66 4.26
N ASN A 48 11.18 -7.57 5.00
CA ASN A 48 10.84 -7.75 6.41
C ASN A 48 11.36 -6.56 7.23
N ALA A 49 12.62 -6.20 7.07
CA ALA A 49 13.17 -5.00 7.72
C ALA A 49 12.40 -3.73 7.31
N LEU A 50 11.95 -3.63 6.05
CA LEU A 50 11.12 -2.51 5.61
C LEU A 50 9.77 -2.46 6.35
N LEU A 51 9.09 -3.59 6.47
CA LEU A 51 7.81 -3.67 7.21
C LEU A 51 8.00 -3.33 8.69
N ASP A 52 9.10 -3.78 9.30
CA ASP A 52 9.44 -3.44 10.69
C ASP A 52 9.58 -1.93 10.87
N VAL A 53 10.35 -1.26 10.02
CA VAL A 53 10.56 0.19 10.15
C VAL A 53 9.30 1.00 9.81
N LEU A 54 8.49 0.55 8.87
CA LEU A 54 7.18 1.17 8.60
C LEU A 54 6.26 1.05 9.82
N ASN A 55 6.20 -0.13 10.42
CA ASN A 55 5.42 -0.37 11.62
C ASN A 55 5.92 0.45 12.81
N ASP A 56 7.23 0.53 13.00
CA ASP A 56 7.84 1.03 14.23
C ASP A 56 8.11 2.52 14.23
N ARG A 57 8.44 3.11 13.07
CA ARG A 57 8.97 4.47 13.01
C ARG A 57 8.03 5.49 12.40
N VAL A 58 7.15 5.09 11.47
CA VAL A 58 6.35 6.06 10.72
C VAL A 58 5.26 6.69 11.58
N ASP A 59 5.33 8.01 11.74
CA ASP A 59 4.24 8.83 12.25
C ASP A 59 3.41 9.38 11.08
N PRO A 60 2.16 8.96 10.93
CA PRO A 60 1.31 9.41 9.83
C PRO A 60 1.18 10.93 9.71
N LYS A 61 1.29 11.65 10.82
CA LYS A 61 1.15 13.12 10.83
C LYS A 61 2.40 13.84 10.33
N SER A 62 3.58 13.26 10.54
CA SER A 62 4.85 13.95 10.30
C SER A 62 5.69 13.32 9.20
N ASP A 63 5.53 12.04 8.93
CA ASP A 63 6.41 11.28 8.03
C ASP A 63 5.81 10.97 6.68
N LEU A 64 4.54 11.27 6.48
CA LEU A 64 3.91 11.25 5.16
C LEU A 64 4.02 12.62 4.49
N THR A 65 4.27 12.61 3.19
CA THR A 65 4.19 13.80 2.35
C THR A 65 3.41 13.45 1.09
N ILE A 66 2.28 14.10 0.90
CA ILE A 66 1.46 13.96 -0.29
C ILE A 66 1.74 15.16 -1.19
N LEU A 67 2.02 14.89 -2.45
CA LEU A 67 2.16 15.89 -3.50
C LEU A 67 1.04 15.66 -4.49
N ASP A 68 0.08 16.54 -4.47
CA ASP A 68 -1.14 16.43 -5.26
C ASP A 68 -0.93 16.90 -6.71
N GLY A 69 -1.63 16.25 -7.66
CA GLY A 69 -1.70 16.67 -9.05
C GLY A 69 -0.36 16.70 -9.80
N MET A 70 0.54 15.79 -9.51
CA MET A 70 1.86 15.70 -10.13
C MET A 70 1.83 14.93 -11.46
N VAL A 71 2.87 15.11 -12.27
CA VAL A 71 3.05 14.32 -13.49
C VAL A 71 3.06 12.84 -13.19
N GLY A 72 2.22 12.08 -13.88
CA GLY A 72 2.05 10.64 -13.73
C GLY A 72 2.48 9.86 -14.98
N ASP A 73 2.48 8.54 -14.85
CA ASP A 73 2.71 7.63 -15.96
C ASP A 73 1.36 7.33 -16.66
N SER A 74 1.35 7.37 -17.99
CA SER A 74 0.19 6.95 -18.80
C SER A 74 -0.17 5.47 -18.58
N LEU A 75 0.81 4.66 -18.17
CA LEU A 75 0.64 3.23 -17.85
C LEU A 75 0.12 2.98 -16.43
N GLU A 76 -0.12 4.02 -15.63
CA GLU A 76 -0.69 3.91 -14.29
C GLU A 76 -2.21 3.86 -14.36
N PRO A 77 -2.83 2.67 -14.24
CA PRO A 77 -4.28 2.53 -14.45
C PRO A 77 -5.11 2.99 -13.24
N ALA A 78 -4.51 3.03 -12.04
CA ALA A 78 -5.23 3.39 -10.83
C ALA A 78 -5.45 4.90 -10.69
N SER A 79 -4.70 5.71 -11.43
CA SER A 79 -4.83 7.18 -11.38
C SER A 79 -6.18 7.65 -11.90
N THR A 80 -6.70 8.72 -11.28
CA THR A 80 -7.95 9.37 -11.67
C THR A 80 -7.86 9.95 -13.09
N TYR A 81 -6.77 10.63 -13.40
CA TYR A 81 -6.52 11.26 -14.69
C TYR A 81 -5.31 10.63 -15.39
N GLU A 82 -5.36 10.59 -16.71
CA GLU A 82 -4.20 10.17 -17.50
C GLU A 82 -3.05 11.15 -17.32
N ASN A 83 -1.85 10.63 -17.08
CA ASN A 83 -0.62 11.40 -16.86
C ASN A 83 -0.61 12.34 -15.64
N ILE A 84 -1.59 12.24 -14.76
CA ILE A 84 -1.66 13.03 -13.52
C ILE A 84 -2.07 12.11 -12.37
N HIS A 85 -1.25 12.07 -11.34
CA HIS A 85 -1.59 11.40 -10.08
C HIS A 85 -0.86 12.03 -8.90
N SER A 86 -1.38 11.84 -7.71
CA SER A 86 -0.72 12.28 -6.49
C SER A 86 0.45 11.35 -6.14
N LYS A 87 1.46 11.89 -5.47
CA LYS A 87 2.65 11.17 -5.00
C LYS A 87 2.60 11.02 -3.49
N LEU A 88 3.09 9.89 -3.00
CA LEU A 88 3.26 9.64 -1.58
C LEU A 88 4.73 9.41 -1.26
N ILE A 89 5.29 10.20 -0.36
CA ILE A 89 6.59 9.96 0.24
C ILE A 89 6.36 9.51 1.69
N ILE A 90 6.97 8.39 2.07
CA ILE A 90 6.95 7.85 3.43
C ILE A 90 8.39 7.89 3.94
N ASP A 91 8.64 8.66 5.00
CA ASP A 91 9.95 8.75 5.64
C ASP A 91 10.01 7.77 6.82
N ALA A 92 10.58 6.59 6.60
CA ALA A 92 10.80 5.56 7.60
C ALA A 92 12.27 5.51 8.08
N THR A 93 13.03 6.57 7.86
CA THR A 93 14.42 6.67 8.31
C THR A 93 14.52 7.00 9.79
N LYS A 94 15.65 6.64 10.42
CA LYS A 94 15.97 7.07 11.79
C LYS A 94 16.09 8.59 11.85
N LEU A 95 15.54 9.18 12.90
CA LEU A 95 15.68 10.61 13.15
C LEU A 95 17.13 10.95 13.53
N VAL A 96 17.58 12.12 13.11
CA VAL A 96 18.84 12.69 13.63
C VAL A 96 18.55 13.51 14.89
N ALA A 97 19.53 13.62 15.78
CA ALA A 97 19.39 14.34 17.05
C ALA A 97 18.93 15.80 16.89
N ALA A 98 19.31 16.45 15.78
CA ALA A 98 18.87 17.81 15.47
C ALA A 98 17.41 17.90 14.97
N ASP A 99 16.70 16.77 14.78
CA ASP A 99 15.26 16.81 14.45
C ASP A 99 14.47 17.18 15.71
N PRO A 100 13.62 18.22 15.67
CA PRO A 100 12.81 18.63 16.83
C PRO A 100 11.99 17.50 17.46
N ARG A 101 11.64 16.48 16.67
CA ARG A 101 10.91 15.30 17.12
C ARG A 101 11.76 14.37 18.00
N SER A 102 13.08 14.46 17.93
CA SER A 102 13.99 13.63 18.74
C SER A 102 14.00 14.00 20.22
N GLY A 103 13.48 15.16 20.57
CA GLY A 103 13.53 15.68 21.94
C GLY A 103 14.92 16.13 22.39
N ASN A 104 15.94 16.04 21.51
CA ASN A 104 17.32 16.47 21.80
C ASN A 104 17.89 17.25 20.60
N PRO A 105 17.81 18.59 20.60
CA PRO A 105 18.08 19.41 19.42
C PRO A 105 19.55 19.64 19.07
N LEU A 106 20.52 19.08 19.77
CA LEU A 106 21.89 19.58 19.70
C LEU A 106 22.98 18.62 19.18
N GLU A 107 22.70 17.35 18.89
CA GLU A 107 23.74 16.42 18.43
C GLU A 107 23.38 15.69 17.15
N GLY A 108 24.29 15.74 16.15
CA GLY A 108 24.08 15.23 14.80
C GLY A 108 24.18 13.71 14.59
N SER A 109 24.09 12.91 15.65
CA SER A 109 24.06 11.45 15.54
C SER A 109 22.65 10.94 15.27
N PRO A 110 22.46 9.90 14.45
CA PRO A 110 21.16 9.24 14.30
C PRO A 110 20.71 8.72 15.67
N VAL A 111 19.54 9.14 16.11
CA VAL A 111 18.91 8.68 17.35
C VAL A 111 17.74 7.79 16.97
N GLU A 112 17.66 6.65 17.62
CA GLU A 112 16.47 5.83 17.58
C GLU A 112 15.43 6.51 18.47
N VAL A 113 14.49 7.21 17.86
CA VAL A 113 13.44 7.88 18.60
C VAL A 113 12.27 6.93 18.65
N CYS A 114 11.87 6.63 19.87
CA CYS A 114 10.59 5.98 20.11
C CYS A 114 9.47 6.91 19.61
N PRO A 115 8.65 6.49 18.66
CA PRO A 115 7.53 7.27 18.19
C PRO A 115 6.66 7.74 19.36
N PRO A 116 5.96 8.88 19.25
CA PRO A 116 5.13 9.42 20.34
C PRO A 116 4.11 8.44 20.91
N TRP A 117 3.63 7.48 20.08
CA TRP A 117 2.71 6.43 20.48
C TRP A 117 3.36 5.30 21.29
N ARG A 118 4.70 5.23 21.34
CA ARG A 118 5.46 4.29 22.17
C ARG A 118 5.99 4.91 23.47
N LYS A 119 5.73 6.18 23.72
CA LYS A 119 6.17 6.84 24.96
C LYS A 119 5.45 6.21 26.17
N GLY A 120 6.18 5.34 26.87
CA GLY A 120 5.76 4.77 28.14
C GLY A 120 5.54 3.27 28.16
N GLU A 121 5.62 2.58 27.03
CA GLU A 121 5.48 1.11 26.96
C GLU A 121 6.66 0.54 26.18
N GLU A 122 7.42 -0.36 26.81
CA GLU A 122 8.51 -1.10 26.15
C GLU A 122 7.99 -1.98 25.00
N ASP A 123 6.67 -2.27 25.00
CA ASP A 123 5.96 -2.93 23.91
C ASP A 123 4.59 -2.27 23.78
N ALA A 124 4.37 -1.44 22.75
CA ALA A 124 3.00 -1.08 22.39
C ALA A 124 2.24 -2.39 22.11
N PRO A 125 1.13 -2.66 22.79
CA PRO A 125 0.39 -3.90 22.58
C PRO A 125 0.00 -3.95 21.10
N GLY A 126 0.48 -4.99 20.42
CA GLY A 126 0.02 -5.29 19.07
C GLY A 126 -1.47 -5.59 19.07
N ILE A 127 -2.05 -5.78 17.90
CA ILE A 127 -3.42 -6.24 17.74
C ILE A 127 -3.57 -7.54 18.55
N SER A 128 -4.54 -7.54 19.48
CA SER A 128 -4.82 -8.73 20.30
C SER A 128 -5.46 -9.83 19.45
N GLU A 129 -5.24 -11.08 19.81
CA GLU A 129 -5.88 -12.22 19.13
C GLU A 129 -7.41 -12.10 19.14
N SER A 130 -7.99 -11.60 20.24
CA SER A 130 -9.44 -11.38 20.33
C SER A 130 -9.93 -10.34 19.33
N LEU A 131 -9.20 -9.24 19.15
CA LEU A 131 -9.55 -8.20 18.17
C LEU A 131 -9.41 -8.73 16.73
N LEU A 132 -8.36 -9.48 16.46
CA LEU A 132 -8.17 -10.12 15.16
C LEU A 132 -9.30 -11.10 14.84
N ASP A 133 -9.71 -11.92 15.82
CA ASP A 133 -10.83 -12.85 15.70
C ASP A 133 -12.18 -12.13 15.50
N GLU A 134 -12.40 -11.00 16.18
CA GLU A 134 -13.58 -10.17 15.95
C GLU A 134 -13.59 -9.54 14.56
N ILE A 135 -12.45 -9.01 14.09
CA ILE A 135 -12.32 -8.44 12.74
C ILE A 135 -12.57 -9.51 11.67
N SER A 136 -11.98 -10.70 11.83
CA SER A 136 -12.11 -11.78 10.83
C SER A 136 -13.54 -12.31 10.67
N LYS A 137 -14.43 -12.02 11.62
CA LYS A 137 -15.86 -12.40 11.57
C LYS A 137 -16.78 -11.33 11.03
N LEU A 138 -16.25 -10.16 10.68
CA LEU A 138 -17.06 -9.10 10.07
C LEU A 138 -17.56 -9.54 8.71
N ASP A 139 -18.82 -9.22 8.44
CA ASP A 139 -19.42 -9.47 7.12
C ASP A 139 -18.66 -8.75 6.01
N GLY A 140 -18.32 -9.48 4.95
CA GLY A 140 -17.55 -9.01 3.81
C GLY A 140 -16.05 -9.15 3.94
N ILE A 141 -15.52 -9.67 5.05
CA ILE A 141 -14.13 -10.08 5.18
C ILE A 141 -14.00 -11.55 4.80
N GLU A 142 -13.09 -11.85 3.88
CA GLU A 142 -12.79 -13.21 3.43
C GLU A 142 -11.58 -13.80 4.16
N ASP A 143 -10.54 -12.98 4.39
CA ASP A 143 -9.32 -13.42 5.04
C ASP A 143 -8.58 -12.24 5.68
N CYS A 144 -7.72 -12.53 6.66
CA CYS A 144 -6.92 -11.55 7.39
C CYS A 144 -5.47 -12.02 7.55
N LEU A 145 -4.52 -11.10 7.36
CA LEU A 145 -3.10 -11.35 7.63
C LEU A 145 -2.52 -10.22 8.47
N LEU A 146 -2.00 -10.57 9.64
CA LEU A 146 -1.23 -9.65 10.46
C LEU A 146 0.22 -9.60 9.94
N LEU A 147 0.59 -8.54 9.22
CA LEU A 147 1.95 -8.38 8.69
C LEU A 147 2.96 -8.06 9.80
N ARG A 148 2.55 -7.18 10.73
CA ARG A 148 3.31 -6.75 11.92
C ARG A 148 2.31 -6.43 13.03
N ASN A 149 2.79 -6.22 14.23
CA ASN A 149 1.97 -6.03 15.42
C ASN A 149 0.81 -5.03 15.28
N SER A 150 0.95 -4.01 14.41
CA SER A 150 -0.09 -3.00 14.15
C SER A 150 -0.41 -2.80 12.67
N MET A 151 -0.06 -3.78 11.82
CA MET A 151 -0.28 -3.76 10.37
C MET A 151 -1.14 -4.93 9.95
N LEU A 152 -2.38 -4.69 9.57
CA LEU A 152 -3.36 -5.69 9.17
C LEU A 152 -3.67 -5.57 7.68
N VAL A 153 -3.68 -6.70 6.99
CA VAL A 153 -4.25 -6.86 5.65
C VAL A 153 -5.54 -7.63 5.75
N VAL A 154 -6.55 -7.16 5.05
CA VAL A 154 -7.86 -7.78 4.97
C VAL A 154 -8.21 -7.97 3.49
N THR A 155 -8.72 -9.14 3.13
CA THR A 155 -9.26 -9.38 1.80
C THR A 155 -10.77 -9.33 1.81
N VAL A 156 -11.32 -8.79 0.71
CA VAL A 156 -12.76 -8.66 0.52
C VAL A 156 -13.14 -9.16 -0.87
N GLU A 157 -14.35 -9.67 -1.01
CA GLU A 157 -14.91 -9.99 -2.32
C GLU A 157 -15.36 -8.71 -3.04
N ILE A 158 -14.92 -8.58 -4.28
CA ILE A 158 -15.33 -7.51 -5.18
C ILE A 158 -16.35 -8.07 -6.17
N GLU A 159 -17.61 -7.72 -5.96
CA GLU A 159 -18.70 -8.14 -6.84
C GLU A 159 -18.50 -7.58 -8.25
N GLY A 160 -18.76 -8.43 -9.24
CA GLY A 160 -18.73 -8.04 -10.66
C GLY A 160 -17.34 -7.75 -11.21
N ARG A 161 -16.27 -8.16 -10.50
CA ARG A 161 -14.91 -8.08 -11.02
C ARG A 161 -14.84 -8.75 -12.41
N PRO A 162 -14.23 -8.08 -13.42
CA PRO A 162 -14.07 -8.68 -14.72
C PRO A 162 -13.27 -9.97 -14.62
N ASN A 163 -13.85 -11.05 -15.07
CA ASN A 163 -13.15 -12.32 -15.20
C ASN A 163 -12.95 -12.62 -16.68
N PRO A 164 -11.72 -12.50 -17.20
CA PRO A 164 -11.47 -12.74 -18.61
C PRO A 164 -11.79 -14.17 -19.05
N ARG A 165 -11.80 -15.14 -18.13
CA ARG A 165 -12.13 -16.53 -18.42
C ARG A 165 -13.64 -16.75 -18.61
N THR A 166 -14.46 -15.95 -17.93
CA THR A 166 -15.93 -16.06 -18.01
C THR A 166 -16.57 -15.00 -18.90
N GLY A 167 -15.79 -14.03 -19.40
CA GLY A 167 -16.30 -12.89 -20.17
C GLY A 167 -17.11 -11.90 -19.32
N ALA A 168 -17.06 -12.00 -17.99
CA ALA A 168 -17.73 -11.05 -17.12
C ALA A 168 -17.22 -9.62 -17.39
N GLN A 169 -18.16 -8.68 -17.48
CA GLN A 169 -17.89 -7.26 -17.72
C GLN A 169 -17.81 -6.50 -16.39
N TRP A 170 -17.23 -5.30 -16.46
CA TRP A 170 -17.25 -4.39 -15.33
C TRP A 170 -18.69 -4.10 -14.89
N PRO A 171 -18.94 -4.02 -13.55
CA PRO A 171 -20.22 -3.58 -13.03
C PRO A 171 -20.52 -2.14 -13.48
N ASN A 172 -21.76 -1.73 -13.32
CA ASN A 172 -22.20 -0.37 -13.59
C ASN A 172 -21.71 0.62 -12.52
N GLU A 173 -21.94 1.92 -12.74
CA GLU A 173 -21.50 2.98 -11.82
C GLU A 173 -22.14 2.87 -10.42
N GLU A 174 -23.39 2.41 -10.33
CA GLU A 174 -24.08 2.14 -9.07
C GLU A 174 -23.34 1.09 -8.22
N SER A 175 -22.83 0.04 -8.88
CA SER A 175 -21.98 -0.96 -8.20
C SER A 175 -20.65 -0.37 -7.69
N ALA A 176 -20.09 0.60 -8.41
CA ALA A 176 -18.86 1.27 -8.00
C ALA A 176 -19.04 2.10 -6.71
N GLU A 177 -20.15 2.84 -6.61
CA GLU A 177 -20.46 3.61 -5.39
C GLU A 177 -20.82 2.70 -4.22
N ALA A 178 -21.59 1.66 -4.46
CA ALA A 178 -21.92 0.65 -3.45
C ALA A 178 -20.67 -0.01 -2.88
N GLN A 179 -19.72 -0.36 -3.73
CA GLN A 179 -18.45 -0.93 -3.27
C GLN A 179 -17.64 0.05 -2.41
N ARG A 180 -17.46 1.29 -2.87
CA ARG A 180 -16.75 2.32 -2.08
C ARG A 180 -17.42 2.54 -0.72
N SER A 181 -18.74 2.56 -0.68
CA SER A 181 -19.51 2.65 0.55
C SER A 181 -19.26 1.44 1.46
N LYS A 182 -19.29 0.22 0.93
CA LYS A 182 -18.98 -1.02 1.65
C LYS A 182 -17.58 -0.98 2.26
N ILE A 183 -16.56 -0.62 1.50
CA ILE A 183 -15.17 -0.51 1.97
C ILE A 183 -15.04 0.54 3.07
N THR A 184 -15.68 1.71 2.89
CA THR A 184 -15.68 2.78 3.91
C THR A 184 -16.38 2.34 5.20
N GLN A 185 -17.50 1.64 5.10
CA GLN A 185 -18.21 1.09 6.26
C GLN A 185 -17.37 0.05 6.98
N LEU A 186 -16.74 -0.86 6.24
CA LEU A 186 -15.87 -1.88 6.79
C LEU A 186 -14.68 -1.28 7.55
N ARG A 187 -13.99 -0.29 6.96
CA ARG A 187 -12.95 0.48 7.65
C ARG A 187 -13.45 1.05 8.96
N ASN A 188 -14.62 1.71 8.94
CA ASN A 188 -15.17 2.36 10.13
C ASN A 188 -15.53 1.33 11.21
N LEU A 189 -16.09 0.18 10.85
CA LEU A 189 -16.37 -0.91 11.78
C LEU A 189 -15.09 -1.45 12.43
N ILE A 190 -14.06 -1.72 11.64
CA ILE A 190 -12.75 -2.17 12.15
C ILE A 190 -12.17 -1.13 13.12
N TRP A 191 -12.24 0.15 12.79
CA TRP A 191 -11.73 1.22 13.66
C TRP A 191 -12.56 1.43 14.93
N GLN A 192 -13.85 1.09 14.91
CA GLN A 192 -14.70 1.09 16.10
C GLN A 192 -14.40 -0.09 17.02
N LEU A 193 -14.15 -1.29 16.46
CA LEU A 193 -13.73 -2.45 17.25
C LEU A 193 -12.37 -2.18 17.91
N ASP A 194 -11.45 -1.56 17.21
CA ASP A 194 -10.13 -1.16 17.74
C ASP A 194 -10.21 0.13 18.55
N SER A 195 -10.97 0.10 19.63
CA SER A 195 -11.13 1.27 20.54
C SER A 195 -9.82 1.69 21.22
N GLN A 196 -8.86 0.79 21.36
CA GLN A 196 -7.54 1.02 21.96
C GLN A 196 -6.49 1.53 20.95
N LYS A 197 -6.87 1.67 19.67
CA LYS A 197 -5.99 2.13 18.58
C LYS A 197 -4.71 1.30 18.44
N GLN A 198 -4.83 -0.02 18.57
CA GLN A 198 -3.75 -0.98 18.37
C GLN A 198 -3.35 -1.09 16.89
N LEU A 199 -4.33 -0.92 16.00
CA LEU A 199 -4.17 -0.98 14.55
C LEU A 199 -3.74 0.39 14.01
N ARG A 200 -2.58 0.44 13.38
CA ARG A 200 -2.03 1.67 12.79
C ARG A 200 -2.11 1.68 11.27
N TRP A 201 -1.98 0.51 10.66
CA TRP A 201 -2.07 0.32 9.22
C TRP A 201 -3.15 -0.70 8.92
N LEU A 202 -4.14 -0.28 8.18
CA LEU A 202 -5.17 -1.14 7.63
C LEU A 202 -5.10 -1.13 6.11
N PHE A 203 -4.79 -2.28 5.53
CA PHE A 203 -4.81 -2.49 4.09
C PHE A 203 -6.01 -3.35 3.73
N ILE A 204 -6.79 -2.92 2.76
CA ILE A 204 -7.86 -3.73 2.18
C ILE A 204 -7.52 -4.05 0.72
N THR A 205 -7.67 -5.30 0.32
CA THR A 205 -7.43 -5.76 -1.05
C THR A 205 -8.43 -6.84 -1.45
N ASP A 206 -8.43 -7.22 -2.72
CA ASP A 206 -9.35 -8.26 -3.22
C ASP A 206 -8.94 -9.65 -2.72
N ASN A 207 -9.92 -10.55 -2.66
CA ASN A 207 -9.73 -11.97 -2.29
C ASN A 207 -9.07 -12.83 -3.40
N ASP A 208 -8.60 -12.23 -4.49
CA ASP A 208 -7.80 -12.93 -5.51
C ASP A 208 -6.35 -13.20 -5.07
N LEU A 209 -5.98 -12.73 -3.89
CA LEU A 209 -4.69 -12.93 -3.27
C LEU A 209 -4.82 -13.92 -2.10
N ASP A 210 -4.16 -15.07 -2.22
CA ASP A 210 -3.97 -15.98 -1.11
C ASP A 210 -2.96 -15.37 -0.12
N LEU A 211 -3.45 -14.85 1.02
CA LEU A 211 -2.63 -14.18 2.03
C LEU A 211 -1.62 -15.10 2.72
N HIS A 212 -1.85 -16.41 2.69
CA HIS A 212 -1.02 -17.42 3.34
C HIS A 212 -0.16 -18.20 2.35
N GLY A 213 -0.26 -17.86 1.06
CA GLY A 213 0.46 -18.50 -0.02
C GLY A 213 1.95 -18.17 -0.06
N GLU A 214 2.73 -19.03 -0.70
CA GLU A 214 4.15 -18.82 -0.91
C GLU A 214 4.42 -17.55 -1.73
N GLY A 215 5.39 -16.73 -1.32
CA GLY A 215 5.77 -15.50 -2.00
C GLY A 215 4.78 -14.34 -1.83
N ILE A 216 3.90 -14.42 -0.82
CA ILE A 216 2.85 -13.43 -0.55
C ILE A 216 3.37 -11.99 -0.48
N ASN A 217 4.51 -11.74 0.16
CA ASN A 217 5.01 -10.38 0.35
C ASN A 217 5.19 -9.61 -0.97
N ARG A 218 5.66 -10.28 -2.03
CA ARG A 218 5.82 -9.64 -3.36
C ARG A 218 4.49 -9.39 -4.05
N ARG A 219 3.57 -10.36 -3.98
CA ARG A 219 2.24 -10.24 -4.58
C ARG A 219 1.43 -9.16 -3.88
N LEU A 220 1.46 -9.14 -2.56
CA LEU A 220 0.82 -8.13 -1.74
C LEU A 220 1.36 -6.73 -2.06
N LEU A 221 2.69 -6.57 -2.07
CA LEU A 221 3.32 -5.29 -2.39
C LEU A 221 2.91 -4.81 -3.79
N TRP A 222 2.84 -5.71 -4.76
CA TRP A 222 2.37 -5.38 -6.10
C TRP A 222 0.93 -4.91 -6.09
N GLN A 223 0.01 -5.60 -5.43
CA GLN A 223 -1.40 -5.19 -5.33
C GLN A 223 -1.55 -3.86 -4.60
N LEU A 224 -0.93 -3.72 -3.43
CA LEU A 224 -0.99 -2.50 -2.62
C LEU A 224 -0.50 -1.27 -3.39
N THR A 225 0.41 -1.43 -4.34
CA THR A 225 0.96 -0.29 -5.08
C THR A 225 0.32 -0.08 -6.44
N SER A 226 -0.12 -1.13 -7.13
CA SER A 226 -0.67 -1.03 -8.49
C SER A 226 -2.12 -0.56 -8.52
N ARG A 227 -2.94 -0.95 -7.55
CA ARG A 227 -4.38 -0.64 -7.51
C ARG A 227 -4.73 0.66 -6.78
N PHE A 228 -3.77 1.26 -6.16
CA PHE A 228 -3.88 2.39 -5.24
C PHE A 228 -3.64 3.72 -5.94
N ALA A 229 -4.54 4.67 -5.73
CA ALA A 229 -4.34 6.09 -6.04
C ALA A 229 -4.31 6.90 -4.74
N VAL A 230 -3.23 7.66 -4.54
CA VAL A 230 -2.98 8.37 -3.27
C VAL A 230 -4.13 9.31 -2.91
N GLU A 231 -4.64 10.05 -3.90
CA GLU A 231 -5.70 11.04 -3.73
C GLU A 231 -7.07 10.44 -3.39
N ARG A 232 -7.29 9.15 -3.71
CA ARG A 232 -8.58 8.48 -3.56
C ARG A 232 -8.60 7.46 -2.44
N ASP A 233 -7.51 6.70 -2.32
CA ASP A 233 -7.49 5.43 -1.60
C ASP A 233 -6.70 5.49 -0.29
N LEU A 234 -6.06 6.64 0.00
CA LEU A 234 -5.35 6.89 1.25
C LEU A 234 -6.19 7.71 2.21
N VAL A 235 -6.43 7.18 3.40
CA VAL A 235 -7.01 7.95 4.50
C VAL A 235 -6.05 7.94 5.67
N VAL A 236 -5.73 9.13 6.18
CA VAL A 236 -4.90 9.31 7.38
C VAL A 236 -5.75 9.99 8.43
N GLU A 237 -6.11 9.28 9.47
CA GLU A 237 -7.02 9.76 10.50
C GLU A 237 -6.58 9.27 11.89
N GLU A 238 -6.53 10.17 12.85
CA GLU A 238 -6.20 9.89 14.25
C GLU A 238 -4.89 9.09 14.48
N GLY A 239 -3.89 9.27 13.62
CA GLY A 239 -2.61 8.54 13.68
C GLY A 239 -2.67 7.13 13.09
N ARG A 240 -3.74 6.80 12.36
CA ARG A 240 -3.94 5.55 11.62
C ARG A 240 -3.91 5.81 10.12
N ILE A 241 -3.47 4.81 9.39
CA ILE A 241 -3.41 4.81 7.93
C ILE A 241 -4.34 3.73 7.41
N PHE A 242 -5.27 4.13 6.58
CA PHE A 242 -6.08 3.24 5.77
C PHE A 242 -5.61 3.30 4.32
N TRP A 243 -5.50 2.14 3.70
CA TRP A 243 -4.99 1.97 2.35
C TRP A 243 -5.92 1.01 1.58
N ASP A 244 -6.74 1.57 0.70
CA ASP A 244 -7.60 0.76 -0.17
C ASP A 244 -6.82 0.35 -1.42
N ALA A 245 -6.57 -0.93 -1.56
CA ALA A 245 -5.95 -1.54 -2.74
C ALA A 245 -6.88 -2.56 -3.41
N THR A 246 -8.17 -2.39 -3.26
CA THR A 246 -9.15 -3.15 -4.03
C THR A 246 -9.12 -2.75 -5.51
N THR A 247 -9.53 -3.65 -6.39
CA THR A 247 -9.60 -3.33 -7.82
C THR A 247 -10.57 -2.18 -8.04
N PRO A 248 -10.12 -1.05 -8.59
CA PRO A 248 -10.98 0.11 -8.79
C PRO A 248 -12.07 -0.20 -9.80
N ILE A 249 -13.33 0.02 -9.43
CA ILE A 249 -14.47 -0.09 -10.35
C ILE A 249 -14.60 1.22 -11.12
N PRO A 250 -14.64 1.20 -12.45
CA PRO A 250 -14.77 2.40 -13.26
C PRO A 250 -16.00 3.21 -12.90
N SER A 251 -15.85 4.52 -12.80
CA SER A 251 -16.92 5.46 -12.56
C SER A 251 -16.57 6.81 -13.18
N ASN A 252 -17.53 7.44 -13.85
CA ASN A 252 -17.37 8.79 -14.40
C ASN A 252 -17.86 9.87 -13.44
N GLU A 253 -18.46 9.47 -12.32
CA GLU A 253 -19.08 10.38 -11.35
C GLU A 253 -18.22 10.59 -10.12
N GLY A 254 -18.47 11.71 -9.45
CA GLY A 254 -17.83 12.08 -8.20
C GLY A 254 -16.54 12.89 -8.34
N PRO A 255 -15.93 13.30 -7.21
CA PRO A 255 -14.76 14.18 -7.20
C PRO A 255 -13.48 13.48 -7.68
N SER A 256 -13.49 12.15 -7.73
CA SER A 256 -12.36 11.33 -8.16
C SER A 256 -12.87 10.22 -9.09
N PRO A 257 -13.10 10.50 -10.37
CA PRO A 257 -13.53 9.50 -11.33
C PRO A 257 -12.50 8.37 -11.42
N VAL A 258 -12.98 7.15 -11.67
CA VAL A 258 -12.13 5.97 -11.78
C VAL A 258 -12.07 5.55 -13.24
N ARG A 259 -10.86 5.51 -13.77
CA ARG A 259 -10.60 5.02 -15.13
C ARG A 259 -10.88 3.53 -15.23
N ARG A 260 -11.23 3.08 -16.44
CA ARG A 260 -11.40 1.67 -16.70
C ARG A 260 -10.09 0.92 -16.45
N TRP A 261 -10.12 -0.04 -15.52
CA TRP A 261 -8.99 -0.93 -15.29
C TRP A 261 -8.66 -1.73 -16.55
N PRO A 262 -7.40 -1.81 -16.96
CA PRO A 262 -7.04 -2.59 -18.13
C PRO A 262 -7.36 -4.05 -17.90
N GLY A 263 -7.76 -4.74 -18.98
CA GLY A 263 -7.94 -6.18 -18.96
C GLY A 263 -6.65 -6.91 -18.61
N ILE A 264 -6.77 -8.08 -18.02
CA ILE A 264 -5.62 -8.94 -17.78
C ILE A 264 -5.05 -9.36 -19.14
N THR A 265 -3.77 -9.06 -19.37
CA THR A 265 -3.09 -9.54 -20.57
C THR A 265 -2.94 -11.06 -20.46
N MET A 266 -3.62 -11.77 -21.32
CA MET A 266 -3.58 -13.24 -21.41
C MET A 266 -3.31 -13.64 -22.85
N HIS A 267 -2.62 -14.74 -23.02
CA HIS A 267 -2.56 -15.39 -24.33
C HIS A 267 -3.96 -15.97 -24.66
N ASP A 268 -4.33 -15.93 -25.93
CA ASP A 268 -5.52 -16.62 -26.40
C ASP A 268 -5.39 -18.14 -26.21
N PRO A 269 -6.52 -18.89 -26.15
CA PRO A 269 -6.47 -20.33 -25.93
C PRO A 269 -5.63 -21.10 -26.94
N GLU A 270 -5.63 -20.68 -28.21
CA GLU A 270 -4.84 -21.33 -29.28
C GLU A 270 -3.35 -21.19 -29.04
N THR A 271 -2.93 -20.00 -28.59
CA THR A 271 -1.51 -19.74 -28.19
C THR A 271 -1.11 -20.59 -26.99
N LEU A 272 -1.98 -20.73 -25.98
CA LEU A 272 -1.71 -21.57 -24.81
C LEU A 272 -1.59 -23.04 -25.22
N GLU A 273 -2.50 -23.56 -26.04
CA GLU A 273 -2.42 -24.91 -26.58
C GLU A 273 -1.14 -25.13 -27.41
N ALA A 274 -0.73 -24.13 -28.19
CA ALA A 274 0.51 -24.21 -28.97
C ALA A 274 1.74 -24.29 -28.06
N ILE A 275 1.78 -23.49 -26.99
CA ILE A 275 2.86 -23.51 -25.99
C ILE A 275 2.94 -24.88 -25.32
N ASP A 276 1.81 -25.45 -24.92
CA ASP A 276 1.75 -26.78 -24.28
C ASP A 276 2.29 -27.89 -25.18
N ARG A 277 2.10 -27.80 -26.49
CA ARG A 277 2.64 -28.74 -27.47
C ARG A 277 4.17 -28.74 -27.54
N PHE A 278 4.82 -27.61 -27.18
CA PHE A 278 6.28 -27.55 -27.15
C PHE A 278 6.90 -28.26 -25.95
N ASN A 279 6.10 -28.73 -25.00
CA ASN A 279 6.56 -29.46 -23.81
C ASN A 279 7.76 -28.77 -23.13
N LEU A 280 7.68 -27.44 -23.00
CA LEU A 280 8.72 -26.64 -22.39
C LEU A 280 8.90 -27.07 -20.92
N PRO A 281 10.14 -27.12 -20.43
CA PRO A 281 10.38 -27.41 -19.03
C PRO A 281 9.65 -26.37 -18.17
N PRO A 282 9.12 -26.78 -17.00
CA PRO A 282 8.48 -25.83 -16.10
C PRO A 282 9.45 -24.67 -15.80
N TRP A 283 8.92 -23.46 -15.79
CA TRP A 283 9.70 -22.28 -15.41
C TRP A 283 10.39 -22.54 -14.06
N PRO A 284 11.69 -22.22 -13.94
CA PRO A 284 12.35 -22.34 -12.65
C PRO A 284 11.59 -21.51 -11.61
N ASN A 285 11.26 -22.11 -10.48
CA ASN A 285 10.50 -21.45 -9.41
C ASN A 285 11.15 -20.15 -8.87
N ASN A 286 12.39 -19.89 -9.26
CA ASN A 286 13.19 -18.71 -8.88
C ASN A 286 13.00 -17.50 -9.82
N LEU A 287 12.25 -17.65 -10.90
CA LEU A 287 11.90 -16.56 -11.84
C LEU A 287 10.47 -16.07 -11.66
N VAL A 288 9.96 -16.07 -10.44
CA VAL A 288 8.73 -15.34 -10.14
C VAL A 288 9.10 -13.85 -10.16
N MET A 289 8.78 -13.19 -11.26
CA MET A 289 8.88 -11.73 -11.38
C MET A 289 7.91 -11.04 -10.43
#